data_630f929e07a2aba8ebd7f3f8a3546e03
#
_entry.id   630f929e07a2aba8ebd7f3f8a3546e03
#
_cell.length_a   1.000
_cell.length_b   1.000
_cell.length_c   1.000
_cell.angle_alpha   90.00
_cell.angle_beta   90.00
_cell.angle_gamma   90.00
#
_symmetry.space_group_name_H-M   'P 1'
#
loop_
_entity.id
_entity.type
_entity.pdbx_description
1 polymer ?
#
loop_
_entity_poly.entity_id
_entity_poly.type
_entity_poly.pdbx_seq_one_letter_code
_entity_poly.pdbx_strand_id
1 'polypeptide(L)'
;MDEIAKEADFGKATLYYYFSSKEEIFIEILNRGWKMIWESIEPVIHNPGKPKDTFIDALNIIGTLVRKNQILFEFLFTAPQKMPSSLNEGKPEWKGYQVKVYSVFEGLLEEGISKKEFPQMRSDLLMRAIGGLFHGLFFLGHDKKPMSRETMEDFITTFIGNYSTK
;
A
#
# COMPACT_ATOMS: atom_id res chain seq x y z
N MET A 1 12.84 22.87 6.47
CA MET A 1 11.68 23.73 6.11
C MET A 1 11.97 24.64 4.92
N ASP A 2 13.06 25.38 4.92
CA ASP A 2 13.38 26.36 3.87
C ASP A 2 13.60 25.70 2.49
N GLU A 3 14.29 24.57 2.46
CA GLU A 3 14.46 23.76 1.24
C GLU A 3 13.14 23.19 0.73
N ILE A 4 12.27 22.73 1.66
CA ILE A 4 10.94 22.21 1.29
C ILE A 4 10.09 23.34 0.68
N ALA A 5 10.09 24.53 1.29
CA ALA A 5 9.37 25.67 0.77
C ALA A 5 9.85 26.06 -0.64
N LYS A 6 11.17 26.09 -0.83
CA LYS A 6 11.80 26.40 -2.12
C LYS A 6 11.44 25.37 -3.20
N GLU A 7 11.55 24.09 -2.88
CA GLU A 7 11.27 23.00 -3.84
C GLU A 7 9.78 22.92 -4.21
N ALA A 8 8.90 23.27 -3.27
CA ALA A 8 7.47 23.29 -3.47
C ALA A 8 6.95 24.61 -4.09
N ASP A 9 7.84 25.56 -4.41
CA ASP A 9 7.51 26.91 -4.88
C ASP A 9 6.53 27.67 -3.95
N PHE A 10 6.71 27.47 -2.65
CA PHE A 10 5.93 28.17 -1.62
C PHE A 10 6.76 29.23 -0.89
N GLY A 11 6.11 30.33 -0.51
CA GLY A 11 6.70 31.30 0.41
C GLY A 11 6.98 30.62 1.77
N LYS A 12 8.19 30.87 2.33
CA LYS A 12 8.59 30.32 3.63
C LYS A 12 7.54 30.60 4.71
N ALA A 13 7.03 31.83 4.80
CA ALA A 13 5.99 32.22 5.76
C ALA A 13 4.70 31.40 5.59
N THR A 14 4.31 31.11 4.34
CA THR A 14 3.13 30.29 4.03
C THR A 14 3.30 28.87 4.55
N LEU A 15 4.47 28.27 4.33
CA LEU A 15 4.73 26.90 4.81
C LEU A 15 4.70 26.84 6.36
N TYR A 16 5.32 27.81 7.04
CA TYR A 16 5.31 27.87 8.51
C TYR A 16 3.93 28.21 9.08
N TYR A 17 3.05 28.84 8.33
CA TYR A 17 1.66 29.06 8.73
C TYR A 17 0.87 27.74 8.83
N TYR A 18 1.13 26.78 7.92
CA TYR A 18 0.41 25.50 7.90
C TYR A 18 1.11 24.40 8.69
N PHE A 19 2.44 24.43 8.79
CA PHE A 19 3.23 23.38 9.43
C PHE A 19 4.33 23.97 10.31
N SER A 20 4.31 23.61 11.58
CA SER A 20 5.29 24.09 12.56
C SER A 20 6.67 23.44 12.39
N SER A 21 6.74 22.25 11.78
CA SER A 21 7.97 21.47 11.59
C SER A 21 7.92 20.59 10.36
N LYS A 22 9.10 20.10 9.94
CA LYS A 22 9.19 19.09 8.85
C LYS A 22 8.58 17.74 9.25
N GLU A 23 8.63 17.43 10.54
CA GLU A 23 8.04 16.24 11.13
C GLU A 23 6.51 16.25 10.98
N GLU A 24 5.89 17.41 11.16
CA GLU A 24 4.44 17.58 10.96
C GLU A 24 4.04 17.37 9.48
N ILE A 25 4.82 17.93 8.54
CA ILE A 25 4.63 17.67 7.11
C ILE A 25 4.75 16.16 6.81
N PHE A 26 5.75 15.52 7.38
CA PHE A 26 6.02 14.10 7.20
C PHE A 26 4.83 13.24 7.66
N ILE A 27 4.30 13.51 8.87
CA ILE A 27 3.13 12.82 9.41
C ILE A 27 1.89 13.08 8.55
N GLU A 28 1.68 14.31 8.10
CA GLU A 28 0.54 14.66 7.25
C GLU A 28 0.57 13.93 5.90
N ILE A 29 1.75 13.79 5.29
CA ILE A 29 1.91 12.98 4.06
C ILE A 29 1.52 11.52 4.32
N LEU A 30 1.97 10.94 5.44
CA LEU A 30 1.60 9.58 5.83
C LEU A 30 0.09 9.44 6.07
N ASN A 31 -0.51 10.39 6.81
CA ASN A 31 -1.95 10.39 7.09
C ASN A 31 -2.75 10.40 5.80
N ARG A 32 -2.49 11.35 4.91
CA ARG A 32 -3.20 11.47 3.63
C ARG A 32 -2.97 10.27 2.73
N GLY A 33 -1.75 9.78 2.66
CA GLY A 33 -1.40 8.67 1.79
C GLY A 33 -2.07 7.36 2.21
N TRP A 34 -2.00 6.99 3.49
CA TRP A 34 -2.63 5.77 3.99
C TRP A 34 -4.16 5.87 3.99
N LYS A 35 -4.72 7.05 4.28
CA LYS A 35 -6.16 7.32 4.12
C LYS A 35 -6.60 7.12 2.68
N MET A 36 -5.86 7.67 1.71
CA MET A 36 -6.14 7.52 0.28
C MET A 36 -6.15 6.05 -0.14
N ILE A 37 -5.19 5.25 0.33
CA ILE A 37 -5.17 3.80 0.06
C ILE A 37 -6.45 3.16 0.58
N TRP A 38 -6.78 3.41 1.85
CA TRP A 38 -7.97 2.84 2.47
C TRP A 38 -9.25 3.21 1.72
N GLU A 39 -9.51 4.50 1.52
CA GLU A 39 -10.71 4.99 0.84
C GLU A 39 -10.85 4.45 -0.59
N SER A 40 -9.72 4.16 -1.24
CA SER A 40 -9.75 3.61 -2.60
C SER A 40 -10.11 2.12 -2.65
N ILE A 41 -9.72 1.32 -1.66
CA ILE A 41 -10.04 -0.12 -1.61
C ILE A 41 -11.34 -0.40 -0.87
N GLU A 42 -11.79 0.47 0.00
CA GLU A 42 -12.97 0.30 0.85
C GLU A 42 -14.23 -0.13 0.07
N PRO A 43 -14.56 0.43 -1.11
CA PRO A 43 -15.73 0.00 -1.88
C PRO A 43 -15.70 -1.47 -2.30
N VAL A 44 -14.51 -1.98 -2.64
CA VAL A 44 -14.33 -3.40 -3.04
C VAL A 44 -14.41 -4.31 -1.83
N ILE A 45 -13.92 -3.86 -0.68
CA ILE A 45 -13.96 -4.62 0.57
C ILE A 45 -15.38 -4.70 1.15
N HIS A 46 -16.19 -3.67 1.00
CA HIS A 46 -17.59 -3.68 1.47
C HIS A 46 -18.54 -4.51 0.60
N ASN A 47 -18.17 -4.76 -0.68
CA ASN A 47 -18.94 -5.61 -1.58
C ASN A 47 -18.05 -6.73 -2.12
N PRO A 48 -17.55 -7.64 -1.26
CA PRO A 48 -16.57 -8.62 -1.65
C PRO A 48 -17.17 -9.69 -2.57
N GLY A 49 -16.40 -10.04 -3.59
CA GLY A 49 -16.58 -11.26 -4.37
C GLY A 49 -15.94 -12.47 -3.67
N LYS A 50 -15.36 -13.37 -4.46
CA LYS A 50 -14.49 -14.41 -3.91
C LYS A 50 -13.24 -13.77 -3.28
N PRO A 51 -12.70 -14.32 -2.19
CA PRO A 51 -11.51 -13.77 -1.53
C PRO A 51 -10.35 -13.46 -2.49
N LYS A 52 -10.04 -14.38 -3.40
CA LYS A 52 -8.97 -14.18 -4.39
C LYS A 52 -9.28 -13.01 -5.34
N ASP A 53 -10.51 -12.93 -5.85
CA ASP A 53 -10.89 -11.88 -6.79
C ASP A 53 -10.86 -10.51 -6.09
N THR A 54 -11.41 -10.42 -4.88
CA THR A 54 -11.38 -9.20 -4.04
C THR A 54 -9.95 -8.77 -3.73
N PHE A 55 -9.07 -9.72 -3.42
CA PHE A 55 -7.65 -9.49 -3.17
C PHE A 55 -6.95 -8.90 -4.41
N ILE A 56 -7.19 -9.49 -5.59
CA ILE A 56 -6.63 -9.03 -6.86
C ILE A 56 -7.15 -7.62 -7.20
N ASP A 57 -8.45 -7.38 -7.03
CA ASP A 57 -9.04 -6.06 -7.29
C ASP A 57 -8.43 -4.98 -6.39
N ALA A 58 -8.30 -5.26 -5.10
CA ALA A 58 -7.67 -4.34 -4.15
C ALA A 58 -6.20 -4.06 -4.53
N LEU A 59 -5.41 -5.07 -4.91
CA LEU A 59 -4.03 -4.88 -5.39
C LEU A 59 -3.96 -4.05 -6.66
N ASN A 60 -4.88 -4.26 -7.62
CA ASN A 60 -4.95 -3.48 -8.84
C ASN A 60 -5.26 -2.01 -8.59
N ILE A 61 -6.15 -1.73 -7.63
CA ILE A 61 -6.45 -0.36 -7.20
C ILE A 61 -5.20 0.30 -6.64
N ILE A 62 -4.50 -0.37 -5.71
CA ILE A 62 -3.25 0.15 -5.14
C ILE A 62 -2.19 0.32 -6.23
N GLY A 63 -2.02 -0.65 -7.11
CA GLY A 63 -1.09 -0.55 -8.24
C GLY A 63 -1.39 0.64 -9.15
N THR A 64 -2.66 0.98 -9.34
CA THR A 64 -3.08 2.16 -10.10
C THR A 64 -2.71 3.46 -9.38
N LEU A 65 -2.87 3.51 -8.05
CA LEU A 65 -2.44 4.65 -7.24
C LEU A 65 -0.92 4.83 -7.28
N VAL A 66 -0.17 3.74 -7.12
CA VAL A 66 1.31 3.75 -7.21
C VAL A 66 1.77 4.34 -8.54
N ARG A 67 1.19 3.91 -9.66
CA ARG A 67 1.52 4.45 -10.99
C ARG A 67 1.25 5.94 -11.14
N LYS A 68 0.20 6.44 -10.48
CA LYS A 68 -0.13 7.88 -10.54
C LYS A 68 0.86 8.75 -9.77
N ASN A 69 1.43 8.23 -8.69
CA ASN A 69 2.39 8.96 -7.86
C ASN A 69 3.40 8.02 -7.18
N GLN A 70 4.35 7.51 -7.97
CA GLN A 70 5.35 6.55 -7.50
C GLN A 70 6.18 7.10 -6.32
N ILE A 71 6.55 8.38 -6.36
CA ILE A 71 7.36 9.03 -5.31
C ILE A 71 6.61 9.01 -3.97
N LEU A 72 5.32 9.36 -3.97
CA LEU A 72 4.50 9.30 -2.76
C LEU A 72 4.43 7.89 -2.19
N PHE A 73 4.17 6.90 -3.04
CA PHE A 73 4.00 5.53 -2.57
C PHE A 73 5.32 4.90 -2.11
N GLU A 74 6.44 5.19 -2.79
CA GLU A 74 7.76 4.81 -2.30
C GLU A 74 8.01 5.39 -0.91
N PHE A 75 7.67 6.67 -0.71
CA PHE A 75 7.75 7.32 0.59
C PHE A 75 6.86 6.61 1.63
N LEU A 76 5.59 6.32 1.33
CA LEU A 76 4.67 5.66 2.25
C LEU A 76 5.15 4.29 2.73
N PHE A 77 5.79 3.52 1.85
CA PHE A 77 6.27 2.17 2.19
C PHE A 77 7.65 2.15 2.84
N THR A 78 8.50 3.16 2.61
CA THR A 78 9.88 3.18 3.11
C THR A 78 10.08 4.12 4.31
N ALA A 79 9.37 5.24 4.35
CA ALA A 79 9.57 6.27 5.36
C ALA A 79 9.29 5.82 6.80
N PRO A 80 8.22 5.05 7.09
CA PRO A 80 7.94 4.59 8.45
C PRO A 80 9.08 3.79 9.09
N GLN A 81 9.88 3.09 8.28
CA GLN A 81 11.02 2.31 8.76
C GLN A 81 12.21 3.18 9.18
N LYS A 82 12.26 4.42 8.70
CA LYS A 82 13.34 5.39 8.96
C LYS A 82 12.93 6.46 9.98
N MET A 83 11.71 6.39 10.50
CA MET A 83 11.20 7.37 11.45
C MET A 83 11.88 7.25 12.81
N PRO A 84 12.26 8.37 13.45
CA PRO A 84 12.58 8.39 14.86
C PRO A 84 11.42 7.84 15.70
N SER A 85 11.73 7.09 16.74
CA SER A 85 10.72 6.51 17.66
C SER A 85 9.83 7.57 18.29
N SER A 86 10.36 8.77 18.54
CA SER A 86 9.61 9.92 19.08
C SER A 86 8.41 10.35 18.21
N LEU A 87 8.49 10.19 16.89
CA LEU A 87 7.37 10.49 15.97
C LEU A 87 6.34 9.35 15.92
N ASN A 88 6.66 8.23 16.54
CA ASN A 88 5.77 7.08 16.69
C ASN A 88 5.04 7.09 18.05
N GLU A 89 5.38 8.00 18.95
CA GLU A 89 4.71 8.18 20.23
C GLU A 89 3.31 8.80 20.00
N GLY A 90 2.32 8.25 20.68
CA GLY A 90 0.93 8.47 20.34
C GLY A 90 0.45 7.41 19.33
N LYS A 91 -0.78 7.45 18.95
CA LYS A 91 -1.34 6.59 17.89
C LYS A 91 -1.63 7.46 16.67
N PRO A 92 -0.62 7.78 15.83
CA PRO A 92 -0.85 8.64 14.67
C PRO A 92 -1.89 7.99 13.76
N GLU A 93 -2.76 8.81 13.18
CA GLU A 93 -3.92 8.39 12.39
C GLU A 93 -3.54 7.44 11.24
N TRP A 94 -2.41 7.71 10.57
CA TRP A 94 -1.92 6.88 9.47
C TRP A 94 -1.69 5.41 9.85
N LYS A 95 -1.27 5.14 11.10
CA LYS A 95 -1.11 3.76 11.58
C LYS A 95 -2.44 3.03 11.65
N GLY A 96 -3.52 3.73 12.02
CA GLY A 96 -4.86 3.17 12.01
C GLY A 96 -5.28 2.72 10.61
N TYR A 97 -5.07 3.55 9.60
CA TYR A 97 -5.33 3.18 8.21
C TYR A 97 -4.41 2.07 7.71
N GLN A 98 -3.12 2.15 8.03
CA GLN A 98 -2.16 1.09 7.68
C GLN A 98 -2.61 -0.27 8.23
N VAL A 99 -2.93 -0.33 9.52
CA VAL A 99 -3.41 -1.56 10.16
C VAL A 99 -4.69 -2.08 9.50
N LYS A 100 -5.66 -1.21 9.19
CA LYS A 100 -6.89 -1.60 8.48
C LYS A 100 -6.56 -2.24 7.13
N VAL A 101 -5.71 -1.61 6.33
CA VAL A 101 -5.30 -2.15 5.02
C VAL A 101 -4.67 -3.53 5.17
N TYR A 102 -3.67 -3.67 6.04
CA TYR A 102 -3.00 -4.96 6.25
C TYR A 102 -3.94 -6.05 6.78
N SER A 103 -4.80 -5.72 7.75
CA SER A 103 -5.75 -6.68 8.32
C SER A 103 -6.76 -7.19 7.30
N VAL A 104 -7.22 -6.31 6.38
CA VAL A 104 -8.10 -6.73 5.30
C VAL A 104 -7.41 -7.71 4.35
N PHE A 105 -6.20 -7.39 3.91
CA PHE A 105 -5.45 -8.30 3.04
C PHE A 105 -5.14 -9.63 3.72
N GLU A 106 -4.76 -9.62 4.99
CA GLU A 106 -4.53 -10.85 5.76
C GLU A 106 -5.81 -11.69 5.89
N GLY A 107 -6.95 -11.06 6.20
CA GLY A 107 -8.24 -11.75 6.27
C GLY A 107 -8.65 -12.37 4.92
N LEU A 108 -8.46 -11.66 3.81
CA LEU A 108 -8.72 -12.19 2.47
C LEU A 108 -7.82 -13.40 2.13
N LEU A 109 -6.55 -13.36 2.54
CA LEU A 109 -5.64 -14.49 2.35
C LEU A 109 -6.06 -15.68 3.21
N GLU A 110 -6.39 -15.49 4.49
CA GLU A 110 -6.84 -16.54 5.38
C GLU A 110 -8.13 -17.21 4.89
N GLU A 111 -9.11 -16.41 4.49
CA GLU A 111 -10.36 -16.90 3.93
C GLU A 111 -10.12 -17.65 2.61
N GLY A 112 -9.30 -17.09 1.71
CA GLY A 112 -8.98 -17.71 0.43
C GLY A 112 -8.16 -19.01 0.59
N ILE A 113 -7.25 -19.10 1.58
CA ILE A 113 -6.56 -20.34 1.93
C ILE A 113 -7.58 -21.39 2.41
N SER A 114 -8.50 -21.01 3.29
CA SER A 114 -9.53 -21.93 3.79
C SER A 114 -10.45 -22.44 2.69
N LYS A 115 -10.75 -21.61 1.69
CA LYS A 115 -11.56 -21.94 0.50
C LYS A 115 -10.76 -22.60 -0.62
N LYS A 116 -9.46 -22.86 -0.43
CA LYS A 116 -8.55 -23.44 -1.41
C LYS A 116 -8.37 -22.59 -2.68
N GLU A 117 -8.59 -21.27 -2.56
CA GLU A 117 -8.34 -20.30 -3.63
C GLU A 117 -6.87 -19.84 -3.65
N PHE A 118 -6.18 -19.99 -2.51
CA PHE A 118 -4.74 -19.75 -2.35
C PHE A 118 -4.03 -21.03 -1.86
N PRO A 119 -2.68 -21.08 -2.01
CA PRO A 119 -1.88 -22.20 -1.49
C PRO A 119 -2.09 -22.44 0.00
N GLN A 120 -2.04 -23.71 0.41
CA GLN A 120 -2.09 -24.10 1.81
C GLN A 120 -0.76 -23.78 2.49
N MET A 121 -0.61 -22.53 2.92
CA MET A 121 0.55 -22.02 3.61
C MET A 121 0.15 -20.97 4.65
N ARG A 122 1.08 -20.57 5.49
CA ARG A 122 0.85 -19.51 6.49
C ARG A 122 0.53 -18.19 5.80
N SER A 123 -0.55 -17.53 6.21
CA SER A 123 -1.01 -16.24 5.64
C SER A 123 0.06 -15.15 5.76
N ASP A 124 0.81 -15.08 6.87
CA ASP A 124 1.86 -14.10 7.08
C ASP A 124 3.04 -14.26 6.09
N LEU A 125 3.39 -15.51 5.74
CA LEU A 125 4.42 -15.76 4.73
C LEU A 125 3.94 -15.41 3.33
N LEU A 126 2.70 -15.76 3.01
CA LEU A 126 2.07 -15.42 1.73
C LEU A 126 1.97 -13.91 1.55
N MET A 127 1.55 -13.20 2.61
CA MET A 127 1.47 -11.74 2.61
C MET A 127 2.84 -11.09 2.35
N ARG A 128 3.90 -11.58 3.00
CA ARG A 128 5.27 -11.08 2.78
C ARG A 128 5.77 -11.36 1.36
N ALA A 129 5.50 -12.55 0.84
CA ALA A 129 5.88 -12.90 -0.52
C ALA A 129 5.20 -11.99 -1.54
N ILE A 130 3.87 -11.82 -1.45
CA ILE A 130 3.10 -10.95 -2.34
C ILE A 130 3.55 -9.49 -2.20
N GLY A 131 3.75 -9.00 -0.98
CA GLY A 131 4.25 -7.64 -0.73
C GLY A 131 5.62 -7.40 -1.33
N GLY A 132 6.54 -8.37 -1.20
CA GLY A 132 7.86 -8.30 -1.81
C GLY A 132 7.81 -8.30 -3.34
N LEU A 133 6.96 -9.13 -3.91
CA LEU A 133 6.75 -9.17 -5.37
C LEU A 133 6.12 -7.85 -5.86
N PHE A 134 5.10 -7.34 -5.17
CA PHE A 134 4.49 -6.05 -5.48
C PHE A 134 5.52 -4.92 -5.44
N HIS A 135 6.34 -4.87 -4.38
CA HIS A 135 7.41 -3.89 -4.26
C HIS A 135 8.41 -4.02 -5.43
N GLY A 136 8.83 -5.23 -5.76
CA GLY A 136 9.73 -5.50 -6.88
C GLY A 136 9.18 -4.99 -8.20
N LEU A 137 7.89 -5.25 -8.47
CA LEU A 137 7.23 -4.86 -9.72
C LEU A 137 7.07 -3.35 -9.88
N PHE A 138 6.80 -2.63 -8.81
CA PHE A 138 6.48 -1.20 -8.87
C PHE A 138 7.68 -0.29 -8.61
N PHE A 139 8.68 -0.74 -7.84
CA PHE A 139 9.78 0.13 -7.38
C PHE A 139 11.17 -0.32 -7.84
N LEU A 140 11.37 -1.59 -8.21
CA LEU A 140 12.68 -2.08 -8.65
C LEU A 140 12.80 -2.25 -10.16
N GLY A 141 11.69 -2.24 -10.90
CA GLY A 141 11.70 -2.40 -12.35
C GLY A 141 12.13 -1.11 -13.07
N HIS A 142 13.00 -1.25 -14.07
CA HIS A 142 13.34 -0.14 -14.98
C HIS A 142 12.26 0.12 -16.04
N ASP A 143 11.33 -0.81 -16.21
CA ASP A 143 10.26 -0.72 -17.22
C ASP A 143 9.05 0.01 -16.63
N LYS A 144 8.83 1.24 -17.11
CA LYS A 144 7.70 2.10 -16.68
C LYS A 144 6.36 1.71 -17.33
N LYS A 145 6.25 0.53 -17.96
CA LYS A 145 5.00 0.11 -18.55
C LYS A 145 3.93 -0.09 -17.49
N PRO A 146 2.72 0.44 -17.71
CA PRO A 146 1.63 0.21 -16.78
C PRO A 146 1.29 -1.29 -16.74
N MET A 147 1.27 -1.86 -15.55
CA MET A 147 0.80 -3.22 -15.34
C MET A 147 -0.71 -3.25 -15.51
N SER A 148 -1.20 -4.06 -16.46
CA SER A 148 -2.64 -4.27 -16.64
C SER A 148 -3.21 -5.16 -15.51
N ARG A 149 -4.54 -5.14 -15.34
CA ARG A 149 -5.21 -6.10 -14.46
C ARG A 149 -4.85 -7.54 -14.83
N GLU A 150 -4.90 -7.86 -16.12
CA GLU A 150 -4.55 -9.18 -16.66
C GLU A 150 -3.13 -9.59 -16.26
N THR A 151 -2.15 -8.70 -16.42
CA THR A 151 -0.76 -8.95 -16.00
C THR A 151 -0.66 -9.21 -14.51
N MET A 152 -1.43 -8.51 -13.67
CA MET A 152 -1.47 -8.72 -12.22
C MET A 152 -2.12 -10.07 -11.89
N GLU A 153 -3.21 -10.42 -12.55
CA GLU A 153 -3.89 -11.71 -12.39
C GLU A 153 -2.99 -12.86 -12.81
N ASP A 154 -2.35 -12.77 -13.96
CA ASP A 154 -1.39 -13.76 -14.46
C ASP A 154 -0.21 -13.91 -13.51
N PHE A 155 0.31 -12.81 -13.03
CA PHE A 155 1.40 -12.79 -12.07
C PHE A 155 1.01 -13.49 -10.75
N ILE A 156 -0.10 -13.10 -10.14
CA ILE A 156 -0.59 -13.72 -8.90
C ILE A 156 -0.90 -15.19 -9.14
N THR A 157 -1.54 -15.54 -10.26
CA THR A 157 -1.89 -16.90 -10.60
C THR A 157 -0.65 -17.77 -10.84
N THR A 158 0.36 -17.23 -11.50
CA THR A 158 1.60 -17.95 -11.80
C THR A 158 2.44 -18.18 -10.55
N PHE A 159 2.59 -17.17 -9.69
CA PHE A 159 3.45 -17.26 -8.49
C PHE A 159 2.75 -17.85 -7.26
N ILE A 160 1.43 -17.68 -7.17
CA ILE A 160 0.65 -18.21 -6.04
C ILE A 160 0.01 -19.56 -6.43
N GLY A 161 -0.02 -19.87 -7.73
CA GLY A 161 -0.46 -21.13 -8.30
C GLY A 161 -1.98 -21.24 -8.49
N ASN A 162 -2.36 -21.95 -9.54
CA ASN A 162 -3.68 -22.57 -9.67
C ASN A 162 -3.64 -23.89 -8.89
N TYR A 163 -3.77 -23.84 -7.57
CA TYR A 163 -3.92 -25.04 -6.76
C TYR A 163 -5.36 -25.55 -6.83
N SER A 164 -5.82 -25.87 -8.03
CA SER A 164 -6.92 -26.81 -8.19
C SER A 164 -6.36 -28.18 -7.84
N THR A 165 -6.55 -28.58 -6.60
CA THR A 165 -6.37 -29.98 -6.23
C THR A 165 -7.27 -30.84 -7.13
N LYS A 166 -6.67 -31.67 -8.00
CA LYS A 166 -7.34 -32.80 -8.62
C LYS A 166 -7.85 -33.74 -7.54
#